data_7a1b7d75a50b33c8a1069f072de5925a
#
_entry.id   7a1b7d75a50b33c8a1069f072de5925a
#
_cell.length_a   1.000
_cell.length_b   1.000
_cell.length_c   1.000
_cell.angle_alpha   90.00
_cell.angle_beta   90.00
_cell.angle_gamma   90.00
#
_symmetry.space_group_name_H-M   'P 1'
#
loop_
_entity.id
_entity.type
_entity.pdbx_description
1 polymer ?
#
loop_
_entity_poly.entity_id
_entity_poly.type
_entity_poly.pdbx_seq_one_letter_code
_entity_poly.pdbx_strand_id
1 'polypeptide(L)'
;LCVILFGVALFGWLSSLTIRANESEPMKESHETLNPVKFVKDMFVRALAFKGLNLVVVGLATFWFIGSMIQMVLIVYCRSDMGMNDSETGIVMSVAAVGIGAGCYLAGVLSRRDVELGLVPYGGITTGLTLLAIFVFDAHGVTFGILVFLAAFFSGMFKVPLDAWIQANVKGRELGDMLAYSNLITFLFMLMASGCFGGMTMFFDTKYVFIFLAVLTFAITIILFSCVEEVRVRFKKFRLKN
;
A
#
# COMPACT_ATOMS: atom_id res chain seq x y z
N LEU A 1 14.79 12.78 21.16
CA LEU A 1 14.33 12.09 19.95
C LEU A 1 15.46 11.31 19.28
N CYS A 2 16.61 11.94 18.93
CA CYS A 2 17.74 11.29 18.25
C CYS A 2 18.27 10.04 18.98
N VAL A 3 18.36 10.07 20.31
CA VAL A 3 18.82 8.94 21.12
C VAL A 3 17.88 7.75 21.02
N ILE A 4 16.56 8.01 21.01
CA ILE A 4 15.54 6.95 20.86
C ILE A 4 15.64 6.32 19.46
N LEU A 5 15.73 7.15 18.41
CA LEU A 5 15.87 6.67 17.02
C LEU A 5 17.16 5.86 16.85
N PHE A 6 18.27 6.32 17.43
CA PHE A 6 19.54 5.59 17.41
C PHE A 6 19.43 4.24 18.15
N GLY A 7 18.76 4.23 19.32
CA GLY A 7 18.53 2.99 20.08
C GLY A 7 17.69 1.97 19.28
N VAL A 8 16.62 2.40 18.61
CA VAL A 8 15.80 1.54 17.75
C VAL A 8 16.60 1.01 16.56
N ALA A 9 17.40 1.86 15.91
CA ALA A 9 18.25 1.46 14.80
C ALA A 9 19.32 0.44 15.23
N LEU A 10 19.96 0.69 16.39
CA LEU A 10 20.96 -0.23 16.95
C LEU A 10 20.34 -1.59 17.31
N PHE A 11 19.14 -1.60 17.91
CA PHE A 11 18.41 -2.83 18.22
C PHE A 11 18.05 -3.61 16.94
N GLY A 12 17.57 -2.92 15.91
CA GLY A 12 17.28 -3.51 14.59
C GLY A 12 18.54 -4.12 13.95
N TRP A 13 19.67 -3.42 14.01
CA TRP A 13 20.95 -3.92 13.52
C TRP A 13 21.43 -5.15 14.29
N LEU A 14 21.40 -5.12 15.61
CA LEU A 14 21.75 -6.28 16.45
C LEU A 14 20.84 -7.48 16.18
N SER A 15 19.53 -7.26 16.02
CA SER A 15 18.59 -8.31 15.65
C SER A 15 18.89 -8.93 14.29
N SER A 16 19.35 -8.13 13.32
CA SER A 16 19.72 -8.65 12.00
C SER A 16 20.92 -9.59 12.02
N LEU A 17 21.83 -9.46 12.98
CA LEU A 17 22.98 -10.35 13.15
C LEU A 17 22.57 -11.77 13.60
N THR A 18 21.37 -11.96 14.12
CA THR A 18 20.84 -13.27 14.50
C THR A 18 20.19 -14.03 13.35
N ILE A 19 20.03 -13.38 12.19
CA ILE A 19 19.46 -14.01 11.00
C ILE A 19 20.50 -14.97 10.42
N ARG A 20 20.20 -16.27 10.42
CA ARG A 20 21.05 -17.27 9.78
C ARG A 20 21.00 -17.07 8.26
N ALA A 21 22.19 -16.98 7.63
CA ALA A 21 22.28 -17.03 6.18
C ALA A 21 21.74 -18.37 5.69
N ASN A 22 20.70 -18.36 4.89
CA ASN A 22 20.31 -19.56 4.14
C ASN A 22 21.35 -19.77 3.04
N GLU A 23 21.83 -21.01 2.89
CA GLU A 23 22.67 -21.37 1.74
C GLU A 23 21.84 -21.15 0.47
N SER A 24 22.10 -20.03 -0.19
CA SER A 24 21.53 -19.78 -1.52
C SER A 24 22.29 -20.62 -2.52
N GLU A 25 21.59 -21.27 -3.44
CA GLU A 25 22.23 -21.94 -4.57
C GLU A 25 23.18 -20.96 -5.29
N PRO A 26 24.38 -21.42 -5.70
CA PRO A 26 25.36 -20.56 -6.35
C PRO A 26 24.74 -19.89 -7.59
N MET A 27 24.91 -18.59 -7.69
CA MET A 27 24.45 -17.80 -8.83
C MET A 27 25.11 -18.36 -10.10
N LYS A 28 24.32 -18.98 -10.98
CA LYS A 28 24.74 -19.10 -12.37
C LYS A 28 24.89 -17.67 -12.89
N GLU A 29 26.08 -17.34 -13.40
CA GLU A 29 26.38 -16.03 -13.99
C GLU A 29 25.26 -15.68 -15.01
N SER A 30 24.27 -14.91 -14.58
CA SER A 30 23.40 -14.26 -15.51
C SER A 30 24.04 -12.90 -15.79
N HIS A 31 24.40 -12.65 -17.03
CA HIS A 31 24.74 -11.33 -17.54
C HIS A 31 23.46 -10.45 -17.48
N GLU A 32 22.98 -10.18 -16.26
CA GLU A 32 21.84 -9.29 -16.06
C GLU A 32 22.32 -7.88 -16.40
N THR A 33 21.83 -7.40 -17.50
CA THR A 33 22.06 -6.04 -17.96
C THR A 33 21.57 -5.08 -16.87
N LEU A 34 22.45 -4.19 -16.38
CA LEU A 34 22.16 -3.10 -15.43
C LEU A 34 21.14 -2.05 -15.99
N ASN A 35 20.42 -2.39 -17.05
CA ASN A 35 19.43 -1.52 -17.65
C ASN A 35 18.06 -1.72 -16.96
N PRO A 36 17.59 -0.75 -16.17
CA PRO A 36 16.35 -0.88 -15.42
C PRO A 36 15.11 -1.04 -16.33
N VAL A 37 15.11 -0.46 -17.51
CA VAL A 37 14.00 -0.57 -18.47
C VAL A 37 13.91 -1.99 -19.02
N LYS A 38 15.05 -2.59 -19.35
CA LYS A 38 15.10 -3.98 -19.80
C LYS A 38 14.67 -4.92 -18.68
N PHE A 39 15.15 -4.68 -17.45
CA PHE A 39 14.74 -5.45 -16.28
C PHE A 39 13.22 -5.44 -16.08
N VAL A 40 12.60 -4.25 -16.10
CA VAL A 40 11.12 -4.13 -15.96
C VAL A 40 10.41 -4.91 -17.06
N LYS A 41 10.85 -4.78 -18.32
CA LYS A 41 10.23 -5.48 -19.44
C LYS A 41 10.35 -7.00 -19.29
N ASP A 42 11.53 -7.50 -18.95
CA ASP A 42 11.78 -8.93 -18.80
C ASP A 42 11.00 -9.50 -17.62
N MET A 43 10.94 -8.78 -16.49
CA MET A 43 10.15 -9.18 -15.31
C MET A 43 8.65 -9.12 -15.57
N PHE A 44 8.18 -8.10 -16.31
CA PHE A 44 6.77 -8.04 -16.71
C PHE A 44 6.36 -9.27 -17.54
N VAL A 45 7.20 -9.66 -18.51
CA VAL A 45 6.95 -10.84 -19.34
C VAL A 45 6.99 -12.12 -18.50
N ARG A 46 7.97 -12.28 -17.60
CA ARG A 46 8.02 -13.43 -16.67
C ARG A 46 6.81 -13.45 -15.73
N ALA A 47 6.37 -12.31 -15.25
CA ALA A 47 5.18 -12.20 -14.40
C ALA A 47 3.87 -12.62 -15.10
N LEU A 48 3.83 -12.60 -16.44
CA LEU A 48 2.69 -13.14 -17.21
C LEU A 48 2.53 -14.66 -17.04
N ALA A 49 3.59 -15.38 -16.68
CA ALA A 49 3.50 -16.81 -16.38
C ALA A 49 2.66 -17.09 -15.12
N PHE A 50 2.55 -16.12 -14.23
CA PHE A 50 1.74 -16.19 -13.01
C PHE A 50 0.43 -15.43 -13.22
N LYS A 51 -0.67 -16.15 -13.42
CA LYS A 51 -1.98 -15.55 -13.72
C LYS A 51 -2.40 -14.56 -12.64
N GLY A 52 -2.52 -13.28 -13.01
CA GLY A 52 -2.92 -12.19 -12.12
C GLY A 52 -1.79 -11.45 -11.39
N LEU A 53 -0.54 -11.92 -11.43
CA LEU A 53 0.59 -11.32 -10.69
C LEU A 53 0.79 -9.84 -11.05
N ASN A 54 0.80 -9.48 -12.33
CA ASN A 54 0.96 -8.08 -12.76
C ASN A 54 -0.16 -7.18 -12.22
N LEU A 55 -1.40 -7.69 -12.13
CA LEU A 55 -2.52 -6.93 -11.56
C LEU A 55 -2.36 -6.73 -10.05
N VAL A 56 -1.87 -7.74 -9.34
CA VAL A 56 -1.56 -7.64 -7.91
C VAL A 56 -0.43 -6.63 -7.67
N VAL A 57 0.63 -6.66 -8.49
CA VAL A 57 1.72 -5.66 -8.45
C VAL A 57 1.20 -4.25 -8.70
N VAL A 58 0.32 -4.05 -9.70
CA VAL A 58 -0.32 -2.74 -9.95
C VAL A 58 -1.22 -2.35 -8.77
N GLY A 59 -1.93 -3.28 -8.16
CA GLY A 59 -2.72 -3.03 -6.95
C GLY A 59 -1.87 -2.52 -5.79
N LEU A 60 -0.74 -3.17 -5.53
CA LEU A 60 0.23 -2.74 -4.50
C LEU A 60 0.86 -1.39 -4.84
N ALA A 61 1.26 -1.17 -6.09
CA ALA A 61 1.81 0.11 -6.53
C ALA A 61 0.79 1.24 -6.39
N THR A 62 -0.49 0.98 -6.71
CA THR A 62 -1.58 1.95 -6.52
C THR A 62 -1.82 2.24 -5.04
N PHE A 63 -1.73 1.24 -4.15
CA PHE A 63 -1.80 1.47 -2.70
C PHE A 63 -0.71 2.44 -2.24
N TRP A 64 0.54 2.27 -2.68
CA TRP A 64 1.64 3.16 -2.34
C TRP A 64 1.52 4.54 -2.98
N PHE A 65 0.99 4.63 -4.19
CA PHE A 65 0.61 5.90 -4.82
C PHE A 65 -0.39 6.68 -3.94
N ILE A 66 -1.47 6.01 -3.53
CA ILE A 66 -2.50 6.59 -2.66
C ILE A 66 -1.90 7.00 -1.32
N GLY A 67 -1.10 6.12 -0.70
CA GLY A 67 -0.44 6.40 0.58
C GLY A 67 0.48 7.61 0.52
N SER A 68 1.28 7.74 -0.55
CA SER A 68 2.17 8.89 -0.76
C SER A 68 1.38 10.18 -0.96
N MET A 69 0.31 10.16 -1.75
CA MET A 69 -0.56 11.33 -1.92
C MET A 69 -1.29 11.70 -0.62
N ILE A 70 -1.80 10.72 0.14
CA ILE A 70 -2.42 10.98 1.45
C ILE A 70 -1.43 11.67 2.39
N GLN A 71 -0.18 11.20 2.45
CA GLN A 71 0.84 11.81 3.29
C GLN A 71 1.06 13.28 2.93
N MET A 72 1.13 13.61 1.63
CA MET A 72 1.30 15.00 1.17
C MET A 72 0.06 15.84 1.44
N VAL A 73 -1.14 15.32 1.12
CA VAL A 73 -2.37 16.06 1.34
C VAL A 73 -2.64 16.32 2.81
N LEU A 74 -2.32 15.36 3.71
CA LEU A 74 -2.50 15.57 5.14
C LEU A 74 -1.65 16.74 5.65
N ILE A 75 -0.37 16.84 5.23
CA ILE A 75 0.52 17.92 5.64
C ILE A 75 -0.03 19.27 5.15
N VAL A 76 -0.41 19.37 3.87
CA VAL A 76 -0.87 20.62 3.29
C VAL A 76 -2.25 21.00 3.82
N TYR A 77 -3.21 20.07 3.82
CA TYR A 77 -4.59 20.31 4.23
C TYR A 77 -4.71 20.68 5.71
N CYS A 78 -3.99 19.98 6.61
CA CYS A 78 -3.98 20.33 8.02
C CYS A 78 -3.45 21.74 8.27
N ARG A 79 -2.41 22.18 7.54
CA ARG A 79 -1.81 23.51 7.73
C ARG A 79 -2.60 24.60 7.04
N SER A 80 -2.93 24.45 5.75
CA SER A 80 -3.50 25.52 4.93
C SER A 80 -5.00 25.66 5.13
N ASP A 81 -5.74 24.55 5.21
CA ASP A 81 -7.20 24.55 5.25
C ASP A 81 -7.72 24.51 6.69
N MET A 82 -7.03 23.78 7.59
CA MET A 82 -7.45 23.65 8.99
C MET A 82 -6.70 24.59 9.95
N GLY A 83 -5.66 25.27 9.49
CA GLY A 83 -4.84 26.17 10.34
C GLY A 83 -4.12 25.47 11.49
N MET A 84 -3.89 24.14 11.38
CA MET A 84 -3.21 23.35 12.40
C MET A 84 -1.73 23.66 12.47
N ASN A 85 -1.18 23.64 13.68
CA ASN A 85 0.25 23.76 13.90
C ASN A 85 0.99 22.43 13.60
N ASP A 86 2.33 22.45 13.64
CA ASP A 86 3.16 21.27 13.32
C ASP A 86 2.91 20.09 14.24
N SER A 87 2.65 20.33 15.51
CA SER A 87 2.38 19.29 16.50
C SER A 87 1.02 18.62 16.23
N GLU A 88 0.00 19.39 15.93
CA GLU A 88 -1.35 18.89 15.59
C GLU A 88 -1.32 18.09 14.29
N THR A 89 -0.64 18.58 13.26
CA THR A 89 -0.40 17.85 12.01
C THR A 89 0.32 16.52 12.27
N GLY A 90 1.34 16.55 13.13
CA GLY A 90 2.07 15.35 13.55
C GLY A 90 1.19 14.33 14.28
N ILE A 91 0.22 14.77 15.08
CA ILE A 91 -0.77 13.89 15.73
C ILE A 91 -1.64 13.21 14.68
N VAL A 92 -2.17 13.94 13.69
CA VAL A 92 -2.98 13.38 12.62
C VAL A 92 -2.21 12.33 11.82
N MET A 93 -0.94 12.62 11.49
CA MET A 93 -0.06 11.64 10.81
C MET A 93 0.21 10.40 11.67
N SER A 94 0.37 10.58 12.98
CA SER A 94 0.54 9.48 13.93
C SER A 94 -0.72 8.61 14.02
N VAL A 95 -1.90 9.22 14.01
CA VAL A 95 -3.19 8.53 13.96
C VAL A 95 -3.32 7.69 12.70
N ALA A 96 -2.90 8.23 11.53
CA ALA A 96 -2.85 7.46 10.28
C ALA A 96 -1.89 6.27 10.38
N ALA A 97 -0.68 6.46 10.95
CA ALA A 97 0.30 5.39 11.11
C ALA A 97 -0.21 4.27 12.03
N VAL A 98 -0.86 4.62 13.15
CA VAL A 98 -1.51 3.64 14.04
C VAL A 98 -2.65 2.92 13.33
N GLY A 99 -3.45 3.64 12.54
CA GLY A 99 -4.53 3.07 11.75
C GLY A 99 -4.02 1.99 10.78
N ILE A 100 -3.01 2.31 9.97
CA ILE A 100 -2.45 1.35 8.99
C ILE A 100 -1.83 0.14 9.69
N GLY A 101 -1.12 0.34 10.82
CA GLY A 101 -0.55 -0.74 11.62
C GLY A 101 -1.61 -1.68 12.18
N ALA A 102 -2.70 -1.13 12.74
CA ALA A 102 -3.82 -1.89 13.25
C ALA A 102 -4.55 -2.66 12.13
N GLY A 103 -4.74 -2.03 10.96
CA GLY A 103 -5.32 -2.67 9.78
C GLY A 103 -4.47 -3.83 9.26
N CYS A 104 -3.16 -3.64 9.15
CA CYS A 104 -2.22 -4.69 8.77
C CYS A 104 -2.22 -5.86 9.76
N TYR A 105 -2.23 -5.56 11.07
CA TYR A 105 -2.30 -6.57 12.12
C TYR A 105 -3.58 -7.41 12.01
N LEU A 106 -4.74 -6.75 11.88
CA LEU A 106 -6.01 -7.46 11.75
C LEU A 106 -6.06 -8.31 10.49
N ALA A 107 -5.60 -7.78 9.34
CA ALA A 107 -5.52 -8.54 8.10
C ALA A 107 -4.62 -9.79 8.25
N GLY A 108 -3.48 -9.66 8.94
CA GLY A 108 -2.60 -10.78 9.26
C GLY A 108 -3.26 -11.84 10.14
N VAL A 109 -4.02 -11.42 11.16
CA VAL A 109 -4.77 -12.34 12.03
C VAL A 109 -5.86 -13.09 11.27
N LEU A 110 -6.59 -12.41 10.39
CA LEU A 110 -7.64 -13.01 9.56
C LEU A 110 -7.08 -13.95 8.49
N SER A 111 -5.85 -13.72 8.03
CA SER A 111 -5.16 -14.52 7.02
C SER A 111 -4.27 -15.65 7.58
N ARG A 112 -4.37 -15.99 8.87
CA ARG A 112 -3.45 -16.94 9.55
C ARG A 112 -3.36 -18.34 8.93
N ARG A 113 -4.42 -18.85 8.33
CA ARG A 113 -4.45 -20.23 7.77
C ARG A 113 -4.31 -20.26 6.25
N ASP A 114 -4.82 -19.24 5.58
CA ASP A 114 -4.82 -19.10 4.13
C ASP A 114 -4.76 -17.61 3.79
N VAL A 115 -4.15 -17.24 2.65
CA VAL A 115 -4.17 -15.86 2.16
C VAL A 115 -5.62 -15.45 1.86
N GLU A 116 -6.18 -14.55 2.70
CA GLU A 116 -7.60 -14.18 2.62
C GLU A 116 -7.79 -12.98 1.68
N LEU A 117 -7.72 -13.24 0.36
CA LEU A 117 -7.95 -12.21 -0.67
C LEU A 117 -9.37 -11.61 -0.65
N GLY A 118 -10.30 -12.23 0.06
CA GLY A 118 -11.63 -11.67 0.28
C GLY A 118 -11.62 -10.33 1.02
N LEU A 119 -10.56 -10.02 1.77
CA LEU A 119 -10.39 -8.74 2.45
C LEU A 119 -10.07 -7.57 1.51
N VAL A 120 -9.51 -7.84 0.32
CA VAL A 120 -9.11 -6.80 -0.64
C VAL A 120 -10.31 -5.92 -1.08
N PRO A 121 -11.46 -6.48 -1.53
CA PRO A 121 -12.62 -5.65 -1.88
C PRO A 121 -13.19 -4.88 -0.67
N TYR A 122 -13.23 -5.49 0.52
CA TYR A 122 -13.69 -4.80 1.72
C TYR A 122 -12.77 -3.63 2.07
N GLY A 123 -11.46 -3.88 2.14
CA GLY A 123 -10.47 -2.84 2.43
C GLY A 123 -10.52 -1.70 1.41
N GLY A 124 -10.57 -2.01 0.12
CA GLY A 124 -10.59 -1.00 -0.93
C GLY A 124 -11.89 -0.18 -0.95
N ILE A 125 -13.05 -0.82 -0.87
CA ILE A 125 -14.34 -0.10 -0.87
C ILE A 125 -14.45 0.79 0.37
N THR A 126 -14.14 0.29 1.56
CA THR A 126 -14.24 1.07 2.81
C THR A 126 -13.22 2.20 2.85
N THR A 127 -11.99 2.01 2.34
CA THR A 127 -11.02 3.10 2.18
C THR A 127 -11.56 4.18 1.24
N GLY A 128 -12.08 3.81 0.07
CA GLY A 128 -12.67 4.76 -0.87
C GLY A 128 -13.85 5.54 -0.29
N LEU A 129 -14.75 4.85 0.44
CA LEU A 129 -15.88 5.49 1.12
C LEU A 129 -15.43 6.46 2.21
N THR A 130 -14.41 6.11 2.99
CA THR A 130 -13.88 6.98 4.05
C THR A 130 -13.20 8.22 3.47
N LEU A 131 -12.43 8.08 2.39
CA LEU A 131 -11.83 9.23 1.68
C LEU A 131 -12.92 10.14 1.08
N LEU A 132 -13.96 9.55 0.50
CA LEU A 132 -15.12 10.29 0.00
C LEU A 132 -15.87 11.01 1.14
N ALA A 133 -16.00 10.37 2.30
CA ALA A 133 -16.63 10.98 3.46
C ALA A 133 -15.86 12.19 3.99
N ILE A 134 -14.51 12.16 3.98
CA ILE A 134 -13.69 13.33 4.32
C ILE A 134 -14.06 14.52 3.43
N PHE A 135 -14.21 14.29 2.13
CA PHE A 135 -14.56 15.33 1.17
C PHE A 135 -15.99 15.84 1.34
N VAL A 136 -16.97 14.90 1.42
CA VAL A 136 -18.41 15.25 1.42
C VAL A 136 -18.84 15.96 2.70
N PHE A 137 -18.33 15.50 3.85
CA PHE A 137 -18.69 16.07 5.15
C PHE A 137 -17.82 17.27 5.54
N ASP A 138 -16.87 17.66 4.68
CA ASP A 138 -15.89 18.71 4.99
C ASP A 138 -15.34 18.53 6.42
N ALA A 139 -14.83 17.33 6.67
CA ALA A 139 -14.55 16.86 8.02
C ALA A 139 -13.41 17.65 8.66
N HIS A 140 -13.63 18.15 9.89
CA HIS A 140 -12.65 18.92 10.65
C HIS A 140 -12.43 18.33 12.06
N GLY A 141 -11.33 18.72 12.70
CA GLY A 141 -11.03 18.36 14.08
C GLY A 141 -11.00 16.85 14.32
N VAL A 142 -11.71 16.38 15.36
CA VAL A 142 -11.74 14.98 15.78
C VAL A 142 -12.35 14.07 14.71
N THR A 143 -13.39 14.53 14.02
CA THR A 143 -14.05 13.75 12.94
C THR A 143 -13.10 13.46 11.80
N PHE A 144 -12.29 14.45 11.41
CA PHE A 144 -11.22 14.27 10.42
C PHE A 144 -10.20 13.21 10.87
N GLY A 145 -9.73 13.30 12.12
CA GLY A 145 -8.80 12.31 12.68
C GLY A 145 -9.37 10.87 12.66
N ILE A 146 -10.64 10.70 13.01
CA ILE A 146 -11.32 9.39 12.96
C ILE A 146 -11.40 8.86 11.52
N LEU A 147 -11.78 9.70 10.57
CA LEU A 147 -11.87 9.29 9.16
C LEU A 147 -10.49 8.95 8.58
N VAL A 148 -9.45 9.71 8.93
CA VAL A 148 -8.07 9.41 8.56
C VAL A 148 -7.61 8.07 9.13
N PHE A 149 -7.91 7.80 10.42
CA PHE A 149 -7.65 6.51 11.04
C PHE A 149 -8.34 5.37 10.29
N LEU A 150 -9.63 5.50 10.00
CA LEU A 150 -10.41 4.48 9.30
C LEU A 150 -9.90 4.26 7.87
N ALA A 151 -9.60 5.32 7.12
CA ALA A 151 -9.02 5.20 5.79
C ALA A 151 -7.69 4.44 5.82
N ALA A 152 -6.81 4.77 6.76
CA ALA A 152 -5.53 4.10 6.96
C ALA A 152 -5.70 2.63 7.40
N PHE A 153 -6.62 2.36 8.32
CA PHE A 153 -6.93 1.01 8.81
C PHE A 153 -7.39 0.09 7.68
N PHE A 154 -8.38 0.50 6.90
CA PHE A 154 -8.89 -0.31 5.80
C PHE A 154 -7.91 -0.44 4.64
N SER A 155 -7.04 0.56 4.42
CA SER A 155 -5.98 0.45 3.42
C SER A 155 -4.92 -0.59 3.82
N GLY A 156 -4.63 -0.76 5.11
CA GLY A 156 -3.80 -1.85 5.62
C GLY A 156 -4.41 -3.23 5.34
N MET A 157 -5.74 -3.36 5.50
CA MET A 157 -6.47 -4.59 5.16
C MET A 157 -6.48 -4.90 3.65
N PHE A 158 -6.39 -3.88 2.81
CA PHE A 158 -6.25 -4.06 1.36
C PHE A 158 -4.86 -4.58 0.98
N LYS A 159 -3.80 -4.02 1.57
CA LYS A 159 -2.40 -4.29 1.20
C LYS A 159 -1.93 -5.70 1.58
N VAL A 160 -2.14 -6.10 2.83
CA VAL A 160 -1.54 -7.32 3.40
C VAL A 160 -1.88 -8.59 2.62
N PRO A 161 -3.14 -8.83 2.21
CA PRO A 161 -3.45 -10.02 1.42
C PRO A 161 -2.78 -10.04 0.05
N LEU A 162 -2.55 -8.88 -0.57
CA LEU A 162 -1.87 -8.79 -1.87
C LEU A 162 -0.38 -9.13 -1.75
N ASP A 163 0.30 -8.61 -0.72
CA ASP A 163 1.70 -8.97 -0.42
C ASP A 163 1.84 -10.46 -0.12
N ALA A 164 0.96 -11.00 0.72
CA ALA A 164 0.96 -12.41 1.09
C ALA A 164 0.69 -13.32 -0.13
N TRP A 165 -0.16 -12.88 -1.05
CA TRP A 165 -0.46 -13.64 -2.26
C TRP A 165 0.76 -13.80 -3.17
N ILE A 166 1.55 -12.74 -3.38
CA ILE A 166 2.81 -12.83 -4.16
C ILE A 166 3.73 -13.88 -3.53
N GLN A 167 3.94 -13.81 -2.21
CA GLN A 167 4.83 -14.71 -1.49
C GLN A 167 4.33 -16.16 -1.47
N ALA A 168 3.02 -16.39 -1.52
CA ALA A 168 2.43 -17.72 -1.56
C ALA A 168 2.50 -18.38 -2.94
N ASN A 169 2.38 -17.59 -4.01
CA ASN A 169 2.28 -18.10 -5.38
C ASN A 169 3.62 -18.15 -6.11
N VAL A 170 4.59 -17.31 -5.73
CA VAL A 170 5.93 -17.30 -6.32
C VAL A 170 6.92 -17.90 -5.32
N LYS A 171 7.73 -18.86 -5.74
CA LYS A 171 8.64 -19.60 -4.86
C LYS A 171 10.08 -19.56 -5.35
N GLY A 172 11.01 -19.85 -4.42
CA GLY A 172 12.42 -19.98 -4.74
C GLY A 172 13.04 -18.65 -5.20
N ARG A 173 13.95 -18.73 -6.16
CA ARG A 173 14.69 -17.58 -6.70
C ARG A 173 13.79 -16.57 -7.38
N GLU A 174 12.73 -17.02 -8.06
CA GLU A 174 11.79 -16.14 -8.75
C GLU A 174 11.06 -15.20 -7.81
N LEU A 175 10.89 -15.57 -6.52
CA LEU A 175 10.30 -14.69 -5.53
C LEU A 175 11.12 -13.41 -5.32
N GLY A 176 12.44 -13.52 -5.22
CA GLY A 176 13.32 -12.36 -5.09
C GLY A 176 13.20 -11.42 -6.28
N ASP A 177 13.24 -11.96 -7.50
CA ASP A 177 13.10 -11.19 -8.74
C ASP A 177 11.72 -10.50 -8.82
N MET A 178 10.64 -11.20 -8.47
CA MET A 178 9.29 -10.63 -8.49
C MET A 178 9.08 -9.57 -7.40
N LEU A 179 9.67 -9.74 -6.22
CA LEU A 179 9.65 -8.71 -5.18
C LEU A 179 10.45 -7.47 -5.59
N ALA A 180 11.61 -7.64 -6.21
CA ALA A 180 12.40 -6.53 -6.77
C ALA A 180 11.62 -5.77 -7.86
N TYR A 181 10.95 -6.50 -8.76
CA TYR A 181 10.06 -5.93 -9.76
C TYR A 181 8.90 -5.16 -9.13
N SER A 182 8.20 -5.76 -8.17
CA SER A 182 7.10 -5.12 -7.46
C SER A 182 7.54 -3.83 -6.76
N ASN A 183 8.69 -3.86 -6.08
CA ASN A 183 9.25 -2.69 -5.42
C ASN A 183 9.59 -1.58 -6.43
N LEU A 184 10.21 -1.92 -7.57
CA LEU A 184 10.55 -0.92 -8.58
C LEU A 184 9.30 -0.23 -9.16
N ILE A 185 8.26 -1.00 -9.50
CA ILE A 185 6.98 -0.44 -9.96
C ILE A 185 6.35 0.44 -8.87
N THR A 186 6.38 -0.01 -7.62
CA THR A 186 5.90 0.76 -6.47
C THR A 186 6.61 2.11 -6.36
N PHE A 187 7.94 2.15 -6.45
CA PHE A 187 8.70 3.41 -6.40
C PHE A 187 8.36 4.35 -7.56
N LEU A 188 8.15 3.82 -8.76
CA LEU A 188 7.71 4.62 -9.91
C LEU A 188 6.34 5.26 -9.63
N PHE A 189 5.41 4.50 -9.05
CA PHE A 189 4.09 5.03 -8.68
C PHE A 189 4.18 6.09 -7.57
N MET A 190 5.07 5.92 -6.59
CA MET A 190 5.32 6.94 -5.55
C MET A 190 5.89 8.23 -6.15
N LEU A 191 6.80 8.15 -7.13
CA LEU A 191 7.30 9.33 -7.86
C LEU A 191 6.18 10.01 -8.67
N MET A 192 5.34 9.22 -9.35
CA MET A 192 4.17 9.74 -10.07
C MET A 192 3.18 10.41 -9.13
N ALA A 193 2.99 9.89 -7.90
CA ALA A 193 2.13 10.49 -6.89
C ALA A 193 2.59 11.91 -6.53
N SER A 194 3.90 12.13 -6.37
CA SER A 194 4.46 13.45 -6.07
C SER A 194 4.19 14.45 -7.21
N GLY A 195 4.40 14.05 -8.45
CA GLY A 195 4.10 14.88 -9.62
C GLY A 195 2.62 15.15 -9.78
N CYS A 196 1.78 14.14 -9.56
CA CYS A 196 0.32 14.26 -9.63
C CYS A 196 -0.21 15.21 -8.55
N PHE A 197 0.26 15.08 -7.30
CA PHE A 197 -0.10 15.98 -6.22
C PHE A 197 0.27 17.42 -6.52
N GLY A 198 1.52 17.68 -6.94
CA GLY A 198 1.96 19.03 -7.32
C GLY A 198 1.14 19.63 -8.47
N GLY A 199 0.83 18.83 -9.50
CA GLY A 199 -0.01 19.25 -10.59
C GLY A 199 -1.44 19.55 -10.18
N MET A 200 -2.04 18.71 -9.32
CA MET A 200 -3.42 18.92 -8.85
C MET A 200 -3.55 20.20 -8.00
N THR A 201 -2.62 20.44 -7.09
CA THR A 201 -2.65 21.60 -6.19
C THR A 201 -2.39 22.94 -6.89
N MET A 202 -1.90 22.94 -8.14
CA MET A 202 -1.80 24.16 -8.96
C MET A 202 -3.15 24.62 -9.51
N PHE A 203 -4.10 23.70 -9.72
CA PHE A 203 -5.36 24.01 -10.40
C PHE A 203 -6.60 23.80 -9.52
N PHE A 204 -6.48 23.03 -8.45
CA PHE A 204 -7.59 22.65 -7.58
C PHE A 204 -7.22 22.82 -6.11
N ASP A 205 -8.22 23.09 -5.27
CA ASP A 205 -8.05 23.11 -3.83
C ASP A 205 -7.62 21.72 -3.33
N THR A 206 -6.82 21.70 -2.26
CA THR A 206 -6.25 20.47 -1.66
C THR A 206 -7.31 19.42 -1.33
N LYS A 207 -8.52 19.82 -0.95
CA LYS A 207 -9.65 18.92 -0.64
C LYS A 207 -10.06 18.01 -1.80
N TYR A 208 -9.90 18.47 -3.06
CA TYR A 208 -10.25 17.65 -4.22
C TYR A 208 -9.33 16.44 -4.41
N VAL A 209 -8.18 16.43 -3.77
CA VAL A 209 -7.29 15.26 -3.76
C VAL A 209 -7.98 14.07 -3.11
N PHE A 210 -8.80 14.27 -2.05
CA PHE A 210 -9.52 13.17 -1.40
C PHE A 210 -10.52 12.47 -2.32
N ILE A 211 -11.26 13.22 -3.15
CA ILE A 211 -12.18 12.61 -4.12
C ILE A 211 -11.43 11.89 -5.24
N PHE A 212 -10.32 12.46 -5.72
CA PHE A 212 -9.47 11.78 -6.70
C PHE A 212 -8.96 10.44 -6.17
N LEU A 213 -8.46 10.41 -4.93
CA LEU A 213 -7.98 9.20 -4.27
C LEU A 213 -9.11 8.20 -4.03
N ALA A 214 -10.31 8.65 -3.67
CA ALA A 214 -11.47 7.78 -3.51
C ALA A 214 -11.84 7.10 -4.84
N VAL A 215 -11.90 7.85 -5.94
CA VAL A 215 -12.19 7.32 -7.28
C VAL A 215 -11.12 6.32 -7.71
N LEU A 216 -9.85 6.65 -7.51
CA LEU A 216 -8.73 5.75 -7.84
C LEU A 216 -8.79 4.45 -7.03
N THR A 217 -9.11 4.55 -5.73
CA THR A 217 -9.27 3.39 -4.86
C THR A 217 -10.42 2.48 -5.31
N PHE A 218 -11.56 3.05 -5.68
CA PHE A 218 -12.67 2.27 -6.24
C PHE A 218 -12.28 1.61 -7.57
N ALA A 219 -11.63 2.37 -8.47
CA ALA A 219 -11.22 1.85 -9.78
C ALA A 219 -10.29 0.63 -9.63
N ILE A 220 -9.23 0.74 -8.84
CA ILE A 220 -8.29 -0.39 -8.65
C ILE A 220 -8.97 -1.58 -7.96
N THR A 221 -9.86 -1.32 -6.99
CA THR A 221 -10.60 -2.38 -6.30
C THR A 221 -11.51 -3.14 -7.25
N ILE A 222 -12.22 -2.44 -8.13
CA ILE A 222 -13.09 -3.03 -9.15
C ILE A 222 -12.26 -3.83 -10.16
N ILE A 223 -11.12 -3.29 -10.60
CA ILE A 223 -10.21 -3.99 -11.54
C ILE A 223 -9.71 -5.29 -10.91
N LEU A 224 -9.20 -5.26 -9.66
CA LEU A 224 -8.73 -6.45 -8.97
C LEU A 224 -9.84 -7.47 -8.78
N PHE A 225 -11.03 -7.04 -8.36
CA PHE A 225 -12.19 -7.92 -8.19
C PHE A 225 -12.65 -8.57 -9.50
N SER A 226 -12.62 -7.82 -10.60
CA SER A 226 -13.10 -8.30 -11.91
C SER A 226 -12.09 -9.19 -12.61
N CYS A 227 -10.80 -8.85 -12.54
CA CYS A 227 -9.75 -9.48 -13.34
C CYS A 227 -8.96 -10.55 -12.58
N VAL A 228 -8.91 -10.52 -11.23
CA VAL A 228 -8.25 -11.54 -10.43
C VAL A 228 -9.30 -12.51 -9.89
N GLU A 229 -9.40 -13.68 -10.55
CA GLU A 229 -10.41 -14.70 -10.23
C GLU A 229 -10.36 -15.14 -8.76
N GLU A 230 -9.16 -15.29 -8.21
CA GLU A 230 -8.97 -15.69 -6.81
C GLU A 230 -9.55 -14.67 -5.81
N VAL A 231 -9.45 -13.36 -6.09
CA VAL A 231 -10.08 -12.32 -5.27
C VAL A 231 -11.59 -12.50 -5.24
N ARG A 232 -12.20 -12.75 -6.40
CA ARG A 232 -13.64 -12.95 -6.53
C ARG A 232 -14.12 -14.23 -5.86
N VAL A 233 -13.40 -15.35 -6.03
CA VAL A 233 -13.75 -16.64 -5.41
C VAL A 233 -13.62 -16.57 -3.89
N ARG A 234 -12.51 -16.03 -3.39
CA ARG A 234 -12.26 -15.87 -1.94
C ARG A 234 -13.25 -14.91 -1.29
N PHE A 235 -13.62 -13.83 -1.97
CA PHE A 235 -14.65 -12.91 -1.49
C PHE A 235 -16.01 -13.60 -1.31
N LYS A 236 -16.46 -14.39 -2.26
CA LYS A 236 -17.71 -15.17 -2.14
C LYS A 236 -17.64 -16.15 -0.96
N LYS A 237 -16.51 -16.85 -0.80
CA LYS A 237 -16.31 -17.80 0.30
C LYS A 237 -16.27 -17.10 1.66
N PHE A 238 -15.62 -15.94 1.75
CA PHE A 238 -15.55 -15.14 2.96
C PHE A 238 -16.93 -14.65 3.40
N ARG A 239 -17.76 -14.17 2.45
CA ARG A 239 -19.14 -13.75 2.69
C ARG A 239 -20.06 -14.89 3.17
N LEU A 240 -19.82 -16.11 2.73
CA LEU A 240 -20.64 -17.27 3.12
C LEU A 240 -20.23 -17.84 4.48
N LYS A 241 -19.06 -17.48 5.01
CA LYS A 241 -18.53 -18.00 6.27
C LYS A 241 -18.88 -17.11 7.47
N ASN A 242 -19.23 -15.85 7.22
CA ASN A 242 -19.71 -14.86 8.19
C ASN A 242 -21.16 -14.50 7.93
#